data_46a31ba36cf395ccb00b8ac60786bc99
#
_entry.id   46a31ba36cf395ccb00b8ac60786bc99
#
_cell.length_a   1.000
_cell.length_b   1.000
_cell.length_c   1.000
_cell.angle_alpha   90.00
_cell.angle_beta   90.00
_cell.angle_gamma   90.00
#
_symmetry.space_group_name_H-M   'P 1'
#
loop_
_entity.id
_entity.type
_entity.pdbx_description
1 polymer ?
#
loop_
_entity_poly.entity_id
_entity_poly.type
_entity_poly.pdbx_seq_one_letter_code
_entity_poly.pdbx_strand_id
1 'polypeptide(L)'
;SVVSSVAGTTTDAVRKAAELPGLGACVIIDTPGFDDTDRQLGHLRVGKMQTAVKQADIVILVAGGPVLTPEEREWASWLRLKKTPWLLALGKADTMEDAEQAADRLSGELDVPAVAVSAWRRSGFSRMMQLLLQLLPPDFGKETITGSLAAEGDRVLLVMPQDKEAPKGRLILPQVQTIRELLDKRCIVSCCTPDKLAAALASFRESPHLIITDSQVFPQVYGQKPADSRLTSFSVLFAAYKGDAVALKQGAESIARLTDRSHVLIAEACAHVPAGEDIGRVKLPRLLRKRVGEGLQVSFVNGRDFPEDLSPYDLVIHCGACMFNRRYVLDRIRSSQSQGVPITNYGMAIAYLTGILHKIDFAG
;
A
#
# COMPACT_ATOMS: atom_id res chain seq x y z
N SER A 1 2.36 -19.91 -11.28
CA SER A 1 1.23 -20.86 -11.31
C SER A 1 1.65 -22.14 -12.01
N VAL A 2 1.13 -23.25 -11.56
CA VAL A 2 1.29 -24.55 -12.23
C VAL A 2 0.27 -24.63 -13.35
N VAL A 3 0.72 -24.88 -14.59
CA VAL A 3 -0.19 -25.10 -15.73
C VAL A 3 -0.58 -26.57 -15.70
N SER A 4 -1.87 -26.84 -15.56
CA SER A 4 -2.44 -28.20 -15.52
C SER A 4 -3.73 -28.26 -16.34
N SER A 5 -4.05 -29.44 -16.86
CA SER A 5 -5.35 -29.73 -17.48
C SER A 5 -6.47 -29.98 -16.42
N VAL A 6 -6.11 -30.03 -15.15
CA VAL A 6 -7.04 -30.26 -14.03
C VAL A 6 -7.47 -28.90 -13.45
N ALA A 7 -8.78 -28.67 -13.39
CA ALA A 7 -9.36 -27.50 -12.74
C ALA A 7 -9.00 -27.46 -11.24
N GLY A 8 -8.84 -26.26 -10.66
CA GLY A 8 -8.57 -26.11 -9.23
C GLY A 8 -7.11 -26.34 -8.80
N THR A 9 -6.14 -26.35 -9.72
CA THR A 9 -4.72 -26.58 -9.41
C THR A 9 -4.09 -25.47 -8.55
N THR A 10 -4.58 -24.24 -8.62
CA THR A 10 -4.09 -23.11 -7.81
C THR A 10 -5.00 -22.95 -6.59
N THR A 11 -4.48 -23.21 -5.40
CA THR A 11 -5.23 -23.10 -4.13
C THR A 11 -5.04 -21.76 -3.42
N ASP A 12 -3.93 -21.10 -3.65
CA ASP A 12 -3.57 -19.81 -3.06
C ASP A 12 -3.22 -18.78 -4.12
N ALA A 13 -3.48 -17.47 -3.82
CA ALA A 13 -3.10 -16.39 -4.71
C ALA A 13 -1.57 -16.30 -4.85
N VAL A 14 -1.09 -16.48 -6.07
CA VAL A 14 0.35 -16.42 -6.40
C VAL A 14 0.69 -14.98 -6.82
N ARG A 15 1.75 -14.43 -6.23
CA ARG A 15 2.24 -13.08 -6.56
C ARG A 15 3.53 -13.15 -7.35
N LYS A 16 3.59 -12.40 -8.43
CA LYS A 16 4.78 -12.29 -9.27
C LYS A 16 5.06 -10.84 -9.61
N ALA A 17 6.24 -10.36 -9.26
CA ALA A 17 6.71 -9.05 -9.73
C ALA A 17 6.99 -9.14 -11.25
N ALA A 18 6.56 -8.11 -11.96
CA ALA A 18 6.77 -7.96 -13.40
C ALA A 18 6.97 -6.48 -13.73
N GLU A 19 7.64 -6.23 -14.85
CA GLU A 19 7.71 -4.91 -15.45
C GLU A 19 6.92 -4.96 -16.77
N LEU A 20 5.88 -4.14 -16.85
CA LEU A 20 4.98 -4.11 -18.02
C LEU A 20 5.16 -2.80 -18.78
N PRO A 21 5.24 -2.85 -20.11
CA PRO A 21 5.40 -1.65 -20.94
C PRO A 21 4.30 -0.62 -20.67
N GLY A 22 4.69 0.60 -20.34
CA GLY A 22 3.78 1.71 -20.03
C GLY A 22 3.19 1.72 -18.61
N LEU A 23 3.13 0.57 -17.94
CA LEU A 23 2.70 0.46 -16.53
C LEU A 23 3.89 0.50 -15.56
N GLY A 24 5.10 0.15 -16.02
CA GLY A 24 6.28 0.05 -15.16
C GLY A 24 6.26 -1.20 -14.26
N ALA A 25 6.89 -1.09 -13.10
CA ALA A 25 6.95 -2.18 -12.13
C ALA A 25 5.57 -2.45 -11.51
N CYS A 26 5.11 -3.68 -11.58
CA CYS A 26 3.82 -4.12 -11.05
C CYS A 26 3.92 -5.49 -10.36
N VAL A 27 2.90 -5.84 -9.60
CA VAL A 27 2.73 -7.17 -9.02
C VAL A 27 1.49 -7.80 -9.61
N ILE A 28 1.66 -8.87 -10.35
CA ILE A 28 0.56 -9.69 -10.85
C ILE A 28 0.14 -10.63 -9.74
N ILE A 29 -1.16 -10.64 -9.42
CA ILE A 29 -1.77 -11.53 -8.42
C ILE A 29 -2.63 -12.52 -9.19
N ASP A 30 -2.14 -13.74 -9.35
CA ASP A 30 -2.90 -14.84 -9.94
C ASP A 30 -3.77 -15.51 -8.87
N THR A 31 -5.07 -15.63 -9.15
CA THR A 31 -6.05 -16.17 -8.21
C THR A 31 -6.53 -17.55 -8.64
N PRO A 32 -7.05 -18.39 -7.71
CA PRO A 32 -7.72 -19.63 -8.08
C PRO A 32 -8.88 -19.40 -9.04
N GLY A 33 -9.15 -20.36 -9.93
CA GLY A 33 -10.33 -20.32 -10.80
C GLY A 33 -11.65 -20.58 -10.06
N PHE A 34 -12.77 -20.37 -10.75
CA PHE A 34 -14.13 -20.57 -10.21
C PHE A 34 -14.62 -22.02 -10.29
N ASP A 35 -13.90 -22.88 -11.02
CA ASP A 35 -14.39 -24.16 -11.55
C ASP A 35 -14.41 -25.29 -10.51
N ASP A 36 -14.53 -25.02 -9.22
CA ASP A 36 -14.45 -26.07 -8.21
C ASP A 36 -15.82 -26.46 -7.65
N THR A 37 -16.14 -27.74 -7.80
CA THR A 37 -17.38 -28.38 -7.35
C THR A 37 -17.45 -28.58 -5.84
N ASP A 38 -16.37 -28.33 -5.09
CA ASP A 38 -16.33 -28.49 -3.64
C ASP A 38 -16.87 -27.24 -2.93
N ARG A 39 -18.13 -27.35 -2.46
CA ARG A 39 -18.84 -26.24 -1.78
C ARG A 39 -18.15 -25.73 -0.50
N GLN A 40 -17.42 -26.56 0.24
CA GLN A 40 -16.73 -26.12 1.46
C GLN A 40 -15.44 -25.34 1.17
N LEU A 41 -14.69 -25.74 0.17
CA LEU A 41 -13.50 -25.01 -0.30
C LEU A 41 -13.89 -23.75 -1.11
N GLY A 42 -15.06 -23.74 -1.73
CA GLY A 42 -15.56 -22.59 -2.52
C GLY A 42 -15.65 -21.29 -1.71
N HIS A 43 -16.23 -21.32 -0.51
CA HIS A 43 -16.33 -20.13 0.35
C HIS A 43 -14.97 -19.57 0.79
N LEU A 44 -14.01 -20.43 1.10
CA LEU A 44 -12.65 -20.01 1.45
C LEU A 44 -11.91 -19.39 0.26
N ARG A 45 -12.12 -19.91 -0.94
CA ARG A 45 -11.53 -19.39 -2.18
C ARG A 45 -12.12 -18.04 -2.56
N VAL A 46 -13.44 -17.89 -2.50
CA VAL A 46 -14.12 -16.60 -2.73
C VAL A 46 -13.56 -15.53 -1.79
N GLY A 47 -13.40 -15.81 -0.51
CA GLY A 47 -12.78 -14.89 0.45
C GLY A 47 -11.34 -14.50 0.09
N LYS A 48 -10.53 -15.47 -0.39
CA LYS A 48 -9.16 -15.20 -0.87
C LYS A 48 -9.15 -14.32 -2.14
N MET A 49 -10.04 -14.58 -3.08
CA MET A 49 -10.19 -13.79 -4.31
C MET A 49 -10.65 -12.37 -3.99
N GLN A 50 -11.66 -12.20 -3.15
CA GLN A 50 -12.11 -10.87 -2.69
C GLN A 50 -10.99 -10.08 -2.02
N THR A 51 -10.14 -10.76 -1.24
CA THR A 51 -8.97 -10.13 -0.64
C THR A 51 -7.94 -9.72 -1.69
N ALA A 52 -7.70 -10.55 -2.71
CA ALA A 52 -6.81 -10.20 -3.82
C ALA A 52 -7.31 -8.97 -4.58
N VAL A 53 -8.61 -8.90 -4.87
CA VAL A 53 -9.23 -7.75 -5.53
C VAL A 53 -9.13 -6.47 -4.70
N LYS A 54 -9.32 -6.53 -3.37
CA LYS A 54 -9.12 -5.38 -2.48
C LYS A 54 -7.68 -4.83 -2.54
N GLN A 55 -6.71 -5.66 -2.89
CA GLN A 55 -5.30 -5.30 -3.01
C GLN A 55 -4.88 -4.91 -4.42
N ALA A 56 -5.73 -5.10 -5.42
CA ALA A 56 -5.43 -4.81 -6.81
C ALA A 56 -5.86 -3.38 -7.19
N ASP A 57 -5.05 -2.71 -8.00
CA ASP A 57 -5.42 -1.42 -8.58
C ASP A 57 -6.34 -1.62 -9.79
N ILE A 58 -6.11 -2.67 -10.57
CA ILE A 58 -6.93 -3.10 -11.71
C ILE A 58 -7.13 -4.61 -11.63
N VAL A 59 -8.31 -5.07 -12.04
CA VAL A 59 -8.65 -6.50 -12.12
C VAL A 59 -8.84 -6.91 -13.58
N ILE A 60 -8.31 -8.08 -13.93
CA ILE A 60 -8.60 -8.75 -15.19
C ILE A 60 -9.48 -9.95 -14.87
N LEU A 61 -10.74 -9.89 -15.29
CA LEU A 61 -11.63 -11.05 -15.24
C LEU A 61 -11.40 -11.87 -16.52
N VAL A 62 -10.94 -13.11 -16.37
CA VAL A 62 -10.67 -13.99 -17.50
C VAL A 62 -11.84 -14.95 -17.68
N ALA A 63 -12.51 -14.88 -18.83
CA ALA A 63 -13.57 -15.81 -19.22
C ALA A 63 -13.08 -16.83 -20.26
N GLY A 64 -13.55 -18.05 -20.13
CA GLY A 64 -13.12 -19.16 -20.99
C GLY A 64 -13.88 -19.33 -22.30
N GLY A 65 -14.96 -18.57 -22.52
CA GLY A 65 -15.84 -18.71 -23.67
C GLY A 65 -16.59 -17.45 -24.08
N PRO A 66 -17.31 -17.47 -25.20
CA PRO A 66 -18.04 -16.31 -25.73
C PRO A 66 -19.32 -15.97 -24.95
N VAL A 67 -19.69 -16.81 -23.97
CA VAL A 67 -20.83 -16.62 -23.07
C VAL A 67 -20.32 -16.82 -21.65
N LEU A 68 -20.59 -15.84 -20.80
CA LEU A 68 -20.15 -15.90 -19.40
C LEU A 68 -20.96 -16.95 -18.61
N THR A 69 -20.28 -17.70 -17.75
CA THR A 69 -20.92 -18.58 -16.77
C THR A 69 -21.68 -17.78 -15.72
N PRO A 70 -22.59 -18.40 -14.96
CA PRO A 70 -23.26 -17.72 -13.84
C PRO A 70 -22.28 -17.10 -12.84
N GLU A 71 -21.20 -17.81 -12.51
CA GLU A 71 -20.16 -17.38 -11.57
C GLU A 71 -19.37 -16.19 -12.12
N GLU A 72 -19.00 -16.21 -13.41
CA GLU A 72 -18.33 -15.07 -14.06
C GLU A 72 -19.23 -13.83 -14.07
N ARG A 73 -20.55 -13.98 -14.27
CA ARG A 73 -21.54 -12.89 -14.20
C ARG A 73 -21.69 -12.35 -12.77
N GLU A 74 -21.70 -13.21 -11.77
CA GLU A 74 -21.73 -12.81 -10.37
C GLU A 74 -20.50 -11.96 -10.02
N TRP A 75 -19.30 -12.41 -10.42
CA TRP A 75 -18.07 -11.66 -10.22
C TRP A 75 -18.04 -10.32 -10.95
N ALA A 76 -18.49 -10.27 -12.20
CA ALA A 76 -18.64 -9.03 -12.95
C ALA A 76 -19.54 -8.02 -12.22
N SER A 77 -20.68 -8.49 -11.70
CA SER A 77 -21.61 -7.69 -10.91
C SER A 77 -21.00 -7.20 -9.60
N TRP A 78 -20.25 -8.07 -8.90
CA TRP A 78 -19.57 -7.72 -7.67
C TRP A 78 -18.44 -6.69 -7.90
N LEU A 79 -17.63 -6.83 -8.96
CA LEU A 79 -16.59 -5.87 -9.34
C LEU A 79 -17.18 -4.48 -9.63
N ARG A 80 -18.32 -4.42 -10.32
CA ARG A 80 -19.06 -3.18 -10.58
C ARG A 80 -19.50 -2.50 -9.28
N LEU A 81 -20.06 -3.25 -8.33
CA LEU A 81 -20.48 -2.73 -7.03
C LEU A 81 -19.30 -2.17 -6.22
N LYS A 82 -18.14 -2.81 -6.30
CA LYS A 82 -16.92 -2.36 -5.61
C LYS A 82 -16.21 -1.18 -6.29
N LYS A 83 -16.69 -0.72 -7.45
CA LYS A 83 -16.07 0.36 -8.25
C LYS A 83 -14.58 0.13 -8.49
N THR A 84 -14.18 -1.15 -8.60
CA THR A 84 -12.81 -1.51 -8.93
C THR A 84 -12.63 -1.40 -10.44
N PRO A 85 -11.62 -0.70 -10.96
CA PRO A 85 -11.31 -0.74 -12.39
C PRO A 85 -11.05 -2.18 -12.82
N TRP A 86 -11.72 -2.62 -13.87
CA TRP A 86 -11.53 -3.97 -14.38
C TRP A 86 -11.78 -4.06 -15.89
N LEU A 87 -11.21 -5.06 -16.53
CA LEU A 87 -11.49 -5.43 -17.91
C LEU A 87 -11.82 -6.92 -17.99
N LEU A 88 -12.55 -7.28 -19.03
CA LEU A 88 -12.84 -8.67 -19.38
C LEU A 88 -11.82 -9.14 -20.43
N ALA A 89 -11.15 -10.25 -20.16
CA ALA A 89 -10.31 -10.95 -21.15
C ALA A 89 -10.96 -12.27 -21.55
N LEU A 90 -11.37 -12.41 -22.81
CA LEU A 90 -11.78 -13.70 -23.36
C LEU A 90 -10.53 -14.51 -23.68
N GLY A 91 -10.23 -15.46 -22.81
CA GLY A 91 -9.12 -16.40 -23.00
C GLY A 91 -9.41 -17.43 -24.09
N LYS A 92 -8.35 -18.09 -24.56
CA LYS A 92 -8.46 -19.14 -25.61
C LYS A 92 -9.14 -18.64 -26.89
N ALA A 93 -8.93 -17.40 -27.27
CA ALA A 93 -9.53 -16.81 -28.47
C ALA A 93 -9.24 -17.59 -29.76
N ASP A 94 -8.15 -18.37 -29.79
CA ASP A 94 -7.79 -19.27 -30.89
C ASP A 94 -8.75 -20.45 -31.05
N THR A 95 -9.61 -20.75 -30.10
CA THR A 95 -10.61 -21.82 -30.17
C THR A 95 -12.02 -21.31 -30.51
N MET A 96 -12.19 -20.00 -30.70
CA MET A 96 -13.47 -19.34 -31.01
C MET A 96 -13.46 -18.80 -32.43
N GLU A 97 -14.59 -18.98 -33.16
CA GLU A 97 -14.71 -18.47 -34.55
C GLU A 97 -14.71 -16.93 -34.56
N ASP A 98 -15.46 -16.29 -33.68
CA ASP A 98 -15.69 -14.84 -33.65
C ASP A 98 -15.34 -14.21 -32.31
N ALA A 99 -14.12 -14.49 -31.78
CA ALA A 99 -13.69 -14.07 -30.47
C ALA A 99 -13.74 -12.54 -30.25
N GLU A 100 -13.37 -11.75 -31.27
CA GLU A 100 -13.39 -10.28 -31.22
C GLU A 100 -14.84 -9.77 -31.15
N GLN A 101 -15.77 -10.29 -31.97
CA GLN A 101 -17.17 -9.89 -31.89
C GLN A 101 -17.83 -10.29 -30.57
N ALA A 102 -17.43 -11.44 -29.99
CA ALA A 102 -17.88 -11.84 -28.67
C ALA A 102 -17.37 -10.90 -27.59
N ALA A 103 -16.12 -10.44 -27.66
CA ALA A 103 -15.56 -9.45 -26.75
C ALA A 103 -16.31 -8.10 -26.85
N ASP A 104 -16.56 -7.61 -28.07
CA ASP A 104 -17.29 -6.36 -28.30
C ASP A 104 -18.73 -6.43 -27.76
N ARG A 105 -19.44 -7.54 -27.97
CA ARG A 105 -20.77 -7.75 -27.42
C ARG A 105 -20.77 -7.74 -25.91
N LEU A 106 -19.87 -8.50 -25.28
CA LEU A 106 -19.76 -8.55 -23.83
C LEU A 106 -19.30 -7.22 -23.23
N SER A 107 -18.47 -6.46 -23.93
CA SER A 107 -18.11 -5.10 -23.57
C SER A 107 -19.32 -4.19 -23.47
N GLY A 108 -20.21 -4.22 -24.46
CA GLY A 108 -21.46 -3.48 -24.45
C GLY A 108 -22.46 -3.96 -23.38
N GLU A 109 -22.56 -5.29 -23.17
CA GLU A 109 -23.46 -5.87 -22.14
C GLU A 109 -23.04 -5.48 -20.73
N LEU A 110 -21.74 -5.52 -20.43
CA LEU A 110 -21.20 -5.30 -19.09
C LEU A 110 -20.80 -3.85 -18.83
N ASP A 111 -20.76 -3.00 -19.86
CA ASP A 111 -20.26 -1.63 -19.79
C ASP A 111 -18.83 -1.55 -19.25
N VAL A 112 -17.94 -2.42 -19.78
CA VAL A 112 -16.52 -2.48 -19.42
C VAL A 112 -15.68 -2.82 -20.64
N PRO A 113 -14.41 -2.41 -20.69
CA PRO A 113 -13.52 -2.84 -21.77
C PRO A 113 -13.40 -4.36 -21.80
N ALA A 114 -13.47 -4.94 -22.99
CA ALA A 114 -13.24 -6.36 -23.20
C ALA A 114 -12.25 -6.58 -24.36
N VAL A 115 -11.53 -7.69 -24.32
CA VAL A 115 -10.54 -8.06 -25.34
C VAL A 115 -10.42 -9.57 -25.48
N ALA A 116 -10.33 -10.05 -26.71
CA ALA A 116 -10.01 -11.44 -26.99
C ALA A 116 -8.50 -11.68 -26.92
N VAL A 117 -8.07 -12.70 -26.19
CA VAL A 117 -6.66 -13.03 -26.00
C VAL A 117 -6.39 -14.51 -26.22
N SER A 118 -5.29 -14.84 -26.88
CA SER A 118 -4.79 -16.20 -27.00
C SER A 118 -3.35 -16.28 -26.52
N ALA A 119 -3.14 -17.03 -25.44
CA ALA A 119 -1.82 -17.34 -24.95
C ALA A 119 -1.04 -18.22 -25.95
N TRP A 120 -1.74 -19.13 -26.61
CA TRP A 120 -1.15 -20.02 -27.61
C TRP A 120 -0.62 -19.27 -28.83
N ARG A 121 -1.46 -18.39 -29.42
CA ARG A 121 -1.10 -17.57 -30.59
C ARG A 121 -0.36 -16.29 -30.20
N ARG A 122 -0.22 -15.99 -28.91
CA ARG A 122 0.33 -14.73 -28.38
C ARG A 122 -0.34 -13.48 -28.96
N SER A 123 -1.66 -13.55 -29.16
CA SER A 123 -2.46 -12.46 -29.72
C SER A 123 -3.32 -11.77 -28.66
N GLY A 124 -3.74 -10.51 -28.92
CA GLY A 124 -4.60 -9.71 -28.04
C GLY A 124 -3.88 -8.98 -26.92
N PHE A 125 -2.64 -9.34 -26.56
CA PHE A 125 -1.93 -8.75 -25.41
C PHE A 125 -1.63 -7.27 -25.57
N SER A 126 -1.27 -6.81 -26.77
CA SER A 126 -1.01 -5.37 -26.99
C SER A 126 -2.28 -4.54 -26.78
N ARG A 127 -3.43 -5.04 -27.23
CA ARG A 127 -4.73 -4.39 -27.00
C ARG A 127 -5.11 -4.41 -25.53
N MET A 128 -4.91 -5.53 -24.84
CA MET A 128 -5.13 -5.65 -23.39
C MET A 128 -4.29 -4.62 -22.62
N MET A 129 -3.01 -4.46 -22.97
CA MET A 129 -2.15 -3.47 -22.35
C MET A 129 -2.65 -2.03 -22.57
N GLN A 130 -3.11 -1.69 -23.77
CA GLN A 130 -3.71 -0.38 -24.05
C GLN A 130 -4.94 -0.12 -23.17
N LEU A 131 -5.82 -1.12 -23.04
CA LEU A 131 -7.02 -1.02 -22.21
C LEU A 131 -6.67 -0.89 -20.71
N LEU A 132 -5.67 -1.61 -20.22
CA LEU A 132 -5.17 -1.48 -18.86
C LEU A 132 -4.68 -0.06 -18.58
N LEU A 133 -3.92 0.54 -19.52
CA LEU A 133 -3.45 1.92 -19.37
C LEU A 133 -4.60 2.93 -19.34
N GLN A 134 -5.66 2.70 -20.13
CA GLN A 134 -6.86 3.55 -20.13
C GLN A 134 -7.69 3.45 -18.84
N LEU A 135 -7.63 2.30 -18.15
CA LEU A 135 -8.32 2.07 -16.88
C LEU A 135 -7.60 2.68 -15.68
N LEU A 136 -6.35 3.10 -15.85
CA LEU A 136 -5.63 3.77 -14.77
C LEU A 136 -6.30 5.11 -14.43
N PRO A 137 -6.41 5.43 -13.13
CA PRO A 137 -6.85 6.76 -12.73
C PRO A 137 -5.98 7.85 -13.35
N PRO A 138 -6.53 9.04 -13.69
CA PRO A 138 -5.78 10.13 -14.32
C PRO A 138 -4.57 10.64 -13.49
N ASP A 139 -4.59 10.38 -12.21
CA ASP A 139 -3.56 10.70 -11.22
C ASP A 139 -2.63 9.52 -10.90
N PHE A 140 -2.83 8.37 -11.55
CA PHE A 140 -1.96 7.20 -11.36
C PHE A 140 -0.51 7.56 -11.69
N GLY A 141 0.40 7.29 -10.76
CA GLY A 141 1.82 7.61 -10.90
C GLY A 141 2.19 9.09 -10.78
N LYS A 142 1.22 10.00 -10.57
CA LYS A 142 1.49 11.42 -10.31
C LYS A 142 1.72 11.71 -8.83
N GLU A 143 1.32 10.80 -7.96
CA GLU A 143 1.55 10.93 -6.54
C GLU A 143 3.03 10.78 -6.22
N THR A 144 3.54 11.73 -5.48
CA THR A 144 4.95 11.77 -5.10
C THR A 144 5.11 11.58 -3.59
N ILE A 145 6.17 10.87 -3.20
CA ILE A 145 6.47 10.59 -1.78
C ILE A 145 6.75 11.89 -1.03
N THR A 146 7.55 12.76 -1.66
CA THR A 146 7.98 14.02 -1.04
C THR A 146 7.02 15.19 -1.30
N GLY A 147 6.01 15.02 -2.17
CA GLY A 147 5.04 16.07 -2.48
C GLY A 147 5.70 17.41 -2.82
N SER A 148 5.21 18.47 -2.19
CA SER A 148 5.75 19.83 -2.32
C SER A 148 6.98 20.11 -1.44
N LEU A 149 7.45 19.12 -0.66
CA LEU A 149 8.62 19.29 0.21
C LEU A 149 9.94 19.31 -0.55
N ALA A 150 10.00 18.75 -1.75
CA ALA A 150 11.20 18.73 -2.58
C ALA A 150 10.87 19.12 -4.03
N ALA A 151 11.67 20.00 -4.59
CA ALA A 151 11.60 20.50 -5.97
C ALA A 151 12.93 20.33 -6.70
N GLU A 152 12.94 20.53 -8.02
CA GLU A 152 14.15 20.49 -8.85
C GLU A 152 15.24 21.42 -8.30
N GLY A 153 16.45 20.90 -8.17
CA GLY A 153 17.61 21.65 -7.67
C GLY A 153 17.75 21.68 -6.15
N ASP A 154 16.76 21.20 -5.39
CA ASP A 154 16.85 21.15 -3.93
C ASP A 154 17.95 20.21 -3.46
N ARG A 155 18.66 20.63 -2.42
CA ARG A 155 19.61 19.80 -1.69
C ARG A 155 18.87 19.05 -0.59
N VAL A 156 18.87 17.73 -0.67
CA VAL A 156 18.18 16.86 0.27
C VAL A 156 19.17 15.95 0.98
N LEU A 157 19.12 15.95 2.32
CA LEU A 157 19.93 15.07 3.16
C LEU A 157 19.05 13.96 3.73
N LEU A 158 19.39 12.71 3.44
CA LEU A 158 18.76 11.54 4.05
C LEU A 158 19.63 11.02 5.18
N VAL A 159 19.07 10.97 6.39
CA VAL A 159 19.74 10.46 7.59
C VAL A 159 19.14 9.10 7.93
N MET A 160 19.88 8.04 7.61
CA MET A 160 19.37 6.68 7.64
C MET A 160 20.18 5.82 8.63
N PRO A 161 19.59 5.41 9.76
CA PRO A 161 20.21 4.41 10.61
C PRO A 161 20.37 3.10 9.80
N GLN A 162 21.44 2.35 10.09
CA GLN A 162 21.60 1.03 9.50
C GLN A 162 20.64 0.07 10.16
N ASP A 163 19.67 -0.37 9.39
CA ASP A 163 18.68 -1.36 9.83
C ASP A 163 19.31 -2.75 9.81
N LYS A 164 19.36 -3.41 10.97
CA LYS A 164 19.89 -4.77 11.11
C LYS A 164 19.00 -5.81 10.42
N GLU A 165 17.75 -5.46 10.14
CA GLU A 165 16.76 -6.31 9.48
C GLU A 165 16.83 -6.21 7.95
N ALA A 166 17.42 -5.14 7.42
CA ALA A 166 17.65 -5.03 5.99
C ALA A 166 18.66 -6.09 5.54
N PRO A 167 18.44 -6.80 4.43
CA PRO A 167 19.43 -7.69 3.87
C PRO A 167 20.76 -6.95 3.69
N LYS A 168 21.87 -7.58 4.10
CA LYS A 168 23.21 -6.97 4.02
C LYS A 168 23.45 -6.38 2.62
N GLY A 169 23.85 -5.12 2.57
CA GLY A 169 24.10 -4.38 1.32
C GLY A 169 22.85 -3.80 0.64
N ARG A 170 21.68 -3.79 1.32
CA ARG A 170 20.45 -3.19 0.78
C ARG A 170 19.88 -2.16 1.73
N LEU A 171 19.26 -1.14 1.16
CA LEU A 171 18.38 -0.21 1.86
C LEU A 171 16.97 -0.81 1.93
N ILE A 172 16.19 -0.40 2.93
CA ILE A 172 14.76 -0.76 3.00
C ILE A 172 13.96 -0.05 1.90
N LEU A 173 12.85 -0.65 1.49
CA LEU A 173 12.05 -0.17 0.37
C LEU A 173 11.68 1.33 0.42
N PRO A 174 11.21 1.90 1.55
CA PRO A 174 10.93 3.32 1.64
C PRO A 174 12.14 4.21 1.34
N GLN A 175 13.33 3.84 1.80
CA GLN A 175 14.54 4.60 1.54
C GLN A 175 14.90 4.59 0.05
N VAL A 176 14.86 3.42 -0.59
CA VAL A 176 15.15 3.26 -2.03
C VAL A 176 14.16 4.07 -2.87
N GLN A 177 12.86 3.98 -2.57
CA GLN A 177 11.83 4.69 -3.32
C GLN A 177 11.95 6.21 -3.18
N THR A 178 12.25 6.69 -1.98
CA THR A 178 12.46 8.13 -1.74
C THR A 178 13.69 8.66 -2.49
N ILE A 179 14.81 7.95 -2.44
CA ILE A 179 16.02 8.34 -3.19
C ILE A 179 15.70 8.39 -4.68
N ARG A 180 15.03 7.36 -5.22
CA ARG A 180 14.68 7.30 -6.64
C ARG A 180 13.80 8.48 -7.04
N GLU A 181 12.76 8.80 -6.28
CA GLU A 181 11.88 9.92 -6.57
C GLU A 181 12.62 11.27 -6.53
N LEU A 182 13.49 11.47 -5.54
CA LEU A 182 14.28 12.70 -5.45
C LEU A 182 15.20 12.87 -6.67
N LEU A 183 15.78 11.78 -7.18
CA LEU A 183 16.58 11.82 -8.41
C LEU A 183 15.70 12.09 -9.64
N ASP A 184 14.51 11.50 -9.71
CA ASP A 184 13.54 11.80 -10.79
C ASP A 184 13.08 13.27 -10.76
N LYS A 185 13.01 13.88 -9.57
CA LYS A 185 12.78 15.33 -9.37
C LYS A 185 14.01 16.19 -9.61
N ARG A 186 15.16 15.61 -9.97
CA ARG A 186 16.44 16.31 -10.18
C ARG A 186 16.96 17.03 -8.94
N CYS A 187 16.70 16.47 -7.75
CA CYS A 187 17.29 16.96 -6.51
C CYS A 187 18.75 16.50 -6.38
N ILE A 188 19.53 17.26 -5.60
CA ILE A 188 20.88 16.86 -5.17
C ILE A 188 20.72 16.07 -3.87
N VAL A 189 20.97 14.77 -3.92
CA VAL A 189 20.73 13.86 -2.79
C VAL A 189 22.02 13.46 -2.12
N SER A 190 22.09 13.70 -0.81
CA SER A 190 23.18 13.22 0.06
C SER A 190 22.62 12.25 1.11
N CYS A 191 23.39 11.25 1.49
CA CYS A 191 22.99 10.25 2.46
C CYS A 191 24.06 10.11 3.54
N CYS A 192 23.63 9.97 4.80
CA CYS A 192 24.55 9.66 5.90
C CYS A 192 23.89 8.79 6.97
N THR A 193 24.69 8.17 7.81
CA THR A 193 24.23 7.55 9.06
C THR A 193 24.11 8.59 10.17
N PRO A 194 23.31 8.35 11.22
CA PRO A 194 23.11 9.34 12.30
C PRO A 194 24.38 9.80 13.01
N ASP A 195 25.39 8.93 13.13
CA ASP A 195 26.70 9.26 13.71
C ASP A 195 27.56 10.19 12.83
N LYS A 196 27.23 10.28 11.54
CA LYS A 196 27.91 11.16 10.57
C LYS A 196 27.14 12.43 10.24
N LEU A 197 26.02 12.69 10.92
CA LEU A 197 25.15 13.84 10.63
C LEU A 197 25.92 15.18 10.68
N ALA A 198 26.69 15.43 11.72
CA ALA A 198 27.46 16.67 11.86
C ALA A 198 28.47 16.86 10.70
N ALA A 199 29.17 15.78 10.34
CA ALA A 199 30.14 15.82 9.21
C ALA A 199 29.39 16.03 7.87
N ALA A 200 28.25 15.38 7.69
CA ALA A 200 27.43 15.56 6.49
C ALA A 200 26.94 17.01 6.36
N LEU A 201 26.41 17.60 7.43
CA LEU A 201 25.97 19.00 7.45
C LEU A 201 27.12 19.95 7.14
N ALA A 202 28.31 19.71 7.70
CA ALA A 202 29.51 20.53 7.45
C ALA A 202 30.03 20.44 6.00
N SER A 203 29.67 19.39 5.25
CA SER A 203 30.04 19.22 3.84
C SER A 203 29.22 20.06 2.88
N PHE A 204 28.08 20.59 3.32
CA PHE A 204 27.24 21.45 2.50
C PHE A 204 27.75 22.89 2.51
N ARG A 205 27.85 23.51 1.34
CA ARG A 205 28.18 24.94 1.24
C ARG A 205 27.03 25.81 1.75
N GLU A 206 25.81 25.38 1.52
CA GLU A 206 24.57 25.99 2.00
C GLU A 206 23.71 24.91 2.61
N SER A 207 22.94 25.21 3.66
CA SER A 207 22.08 24.24 4.35
C SER A 207 21.22 23.43 3.40
N PRO A 208 21.00 22.14 3.66
CA PRO A 208 20.03 21.35 2.89
C PRO A 208 18.63 21.94 3.02
N HIS A 209 17.88 21.99 1.92
CA HIS A 209 16.49 22.47 1.92
C HIS A 209 15.57 21.54 2.73
N LEU A 210 15.82 20.23 2.61
CA LEU A 210 15.04 19.20 3.27
C LEU A 210 15.96 18.15 3.88
N ILE A 211 15.65 17.75 5.10
CA ILE A 211 16.25 16.60 5.77
C ILE A 211 15.15 15.54 5.95
N ILE A 212 15.43 14.31 5.53
CA ILE A 212 14.52 13.17 5.68
C ILE A 212 15.20 12.15 6.57
N THR A 213 14.53 11.71 7.63
CA THR A 213 15.14 10.78 8.59
C THR A 213 14.20 9.65 8.98
N ASP A 214 14.73 8.66 9.68
CA ASP A 214 13.92 7.66 10.35
C ASP A 214 13.33 8.23 11.65
N SER A 215 12.09 7.85 11.95
CA SER A 215 11.40 8.30 13.17
C SER A 215 12.14 7.95 14.45
N GLN A 216 12.99 6.92 14.44
CA GLN A 216 13.75 6.49 15.62
C GLN A 216 14.85 7.49 16.01
N VAL A 217 15.44 8.18 15.04
CA VAL A 217 16.53 9.13 15.24
C VAL A 217 16.10 10.59 15.05
N PHE A 218 14.80 10.83 14.86
CA PHE A 218 14.23 12.15 14.62
C PHE A 218 14.65 13.18 15.70
N PRO A 219 14.61 12.89 17.02
CA PRO A 219 15.03 13.87 18.05
C PRO A 219 16.49 14.29 17.91
N GLN A 220 17.38 13.35 17.57
CA GLN A 220 18.80 13.61 17.34
C GLN A 220 19.00 14.55 16.15
N VAL A 221 18.32 14.26 15.05
CA VAL A 221 18.40 15.06 13.82
C VAL A 221 17.80 16.46 14.03
N TYR A 222 16.66 16.53 14.72
CA TYR A 222 16.01 17.80 15.04
C TYR A 222 16.92 18.74 15.87
N GLY A 223 17.66 18.18 16.83
CA GLY A 223 18.59 18.96 17.66
C GLY A 223 19.82 19.48 16.93
N GLN A 224 20.15 18.94 15.75
CA GLN A 224 21.35 19.31 14.98
C GLN A 224 21.03 19.98 13.64
N LYS A 225 19.77 19.95 13.19
CA LYS A 225 19.40 20.51 11.90
C LYS A 225 19.62 22.03 11.85
N PRO A 226 20.06 22.59 10.73
CA PRO A 226 20.03 24.04 10.50
C PRO A 226 18.61 24.61 10.63
N ALA A 227 18.49 25.85 11.10
CA ALA A 227 17.20 26.50 11.31
C ALA A 227 16.36 26.53 10.02
N ASP A 228 17.00 26.82 8.89
CA ASP A 228 16.36 26.98 7.58
C ASP A 228 16.02 25.65 6.90
N SER A 229 16.52 24.54 7.39
CA SER A 229 16.19 23.21 6.83
C SER A 229 14.82 22.74 7.29
N ARG A 230 13.98 22.28 6.35
CA ARG A 230 12.78 21.52 6.67
C ARG A 230 13.17 20.12 7.14
N LEU A 231 12.32 19.49 7.97
CA LEU A 231 12.57 18.16 8.48
C LEU A 231 11.31 17.30 8.44
N THR A 232 11.45 16.13 7.85
CA THR A 232 10.38 15.12 7.83
C THR A 232 10.93 13.73 8.09
N SER A 233 10.06 12.71 8.11
CA SER A 233 10.49 11.33 8.27
C SER A 233 9.91 10.43 7.17
N PHE A 234 10.62 9.32 6.85
CA PHE A 234 10.14 8.35 5.88
C PHE A 234 8.73 7.85 6.22
N SER A 235 8.45 7.57 7.49
CA SER A 235 7.14 7.06 7.91
C SER A 235 6.01 8.08 7.70
N VAL A 236 6.28 9.37 7.84
CA VAL A 236 5.32 10.45 7.59
C VAL A 236 5.11 10.67 6.10
N LEU A 237 6.19 10.68 5.31
CA LEU A 237 6.11 10.76 3.86
C LEU A 237 5.28 9.60 3.28
N PHE A 238 5.53 8.37 3.75
CA PHE A 238 4.78 7.20 3.29
C PHE A 238 3.34 7.16 3.82
N ALA A 239 3.06 7.79 4.96
CA ALA A 239 1.70 8.01 5.42
C ALA A 239 0.89 8.90 4.45
N ALA A 240 1.52 9.96 3.95
CA ALA A 240 0.92 10.83 2.94
C ALA A 240 0.79 10.13 1.58
N TYR A 241 1.87 9.50 1.13
CA TYR A 241 1.94 8.82 -0.16
C TYR A 241 0.94 7.65 -0.29
N LYS A 242 0.80 6.82 0.75
CA LYS A 242 -0.08 5.64 0.72
C LYS A 242 -1.45 5.86 1.35
N GLY A 243 -1.63 6.91 2.12
CA GLY A 243 -2.85 7.15 2.88
C GLY A 243 -3.41 8.55 2.67
N ASP A 244 -4.03 9.03 3.73
CA ASP A 244 -4.50 10.40 3.90
C ASP A 244 -3.75 11.00 5.09
N ALA A 245 -2.80 11.89 4.83
CA ALA A 245 -1.94 12.48 5.85
C ALA A 245 -2.76 13.26 6.89
N VAL A 246 -3.83 13.94 6.47
CA VAL A 246 -4.69 14.73 7.35
C VAL A 246 -5.45 13.81 8.30
N ALA A 247 -6.10 12.78 7.76
CA ALA A 247 -6.85 11.82 8.56
C ALA A 247 -5.93 11.08 9.56
N LEU A 248 -4.75 10.64 9.11
CA LEU A 248 -3.79 9.93 9.96
C LEU A 248 -3.18 10.83 11.05
N LYS A 249 -2.96 12.12 10.75
CA LYS A 249 -2.52 13.11 11.74
C LYS A 249 -3.60 13.36 12.79
N GLN A 250 -4.83 13.60 12.37
CA GLN A 250 -5.98 13.77 13.28
C GLN A 250 -6.19 12.53 14.16
N GLY A 251 -6.02 11.33 13.59
CA GLY A 251 -6.03 10.09 14.33
C GLY A 251 -4.92 10.00 15.38
N ALA A 252 -3.70 10.46 15.07
CA ALA A 252 -2.62 10.52 16.06
C ALA A 252 -2.93 11.53 17.18
N GLU A 253 -3.49 12.68 16.84
CA GLU A 253 -3.91 13.70 17.81
C GLU A 253 -5.03 13.20 18.73
N SER A 254 -5.87 12.25 18.28
CA SER A 254 -6.90 11.64 19.10
C SER A 254 -6.38 10.82 20.29
N ILE A 255 -5.09 10.45 20.28
CA ILE A 255 -4.41 9.82 21.42
C ILE A 255 -4.53 10.69 22.70
N ALA A 256 -4.67 12.00 22.54
CA ALA A 256 -4.90 12.92 23.68
C ALA A 256 -6.20 12.63 24.45
N ARG A 257 -7.19 12.01 23.80
CA ARG A 257 -8.51 11.72 24.39
C ARG A 257 -8.60 10.33 24.99
N LEU A 258 -7.60 9.48 24.78
CA LEU A 258 -7.60 8.13 25.34
C LEU A 258 -7.43 8.19 26.86
N THR A 259 -8.09 7.25 27.51
CA THR A 259 -8.04 7.00 28.95
C THR A 259 -7.54 5.59 29.24
N ASP A 260 -7.31 5.27 30.50
CA ASP A 260 -6.93 3.91 30.94
C ASP A 260 -8.02 2.85 30.69
N ARG A 261 -9.25 3.27 30.33
CA ARG A 261 -10.37 2.39 29.97
C ARG A 261 -10.56 2.25 28.48
N SER A 262 -9.78 2.97 27.68
CA SER A 262 -9.90 2.96 26.22
C SER A 262 -9.38 1.65 25.63
N HIS A 263 -9.87 1.33 24.42
CA HIS A 263 -9.51 0.14 23.67
C HIS A 263 -8.89 0.54 22.33
N VAL A 264 -7.64 0.19 22.10
CA VAL A 264 -6.88 0.49 20.89
C VAL A 264 -6.70 -0.77 20.06
N LEU A 265 -7.00 -0.69 18.76
CA LEU A 265 -6.71 -1.74 17.81
C LEU A 265 -5.38 -1.45 17.08
N ILE A 266 -4.41 -2.34 17.20
CA ILE A 266 -3.19 -2.32 16.38
C ILE A 266 -3.39 -3.28 15.20
N ALA A 267 -3.44 -2.71 13.99
CA ALA A 267 -3.72 -3.44 12.76
C ALA A 267 -2.46 -3.59 11.91
N GLU A 268 -1.91 -4.79 11.87
CA GLU A 268 -0.76 -5.15 11.03
C GLU A 268 -1.26 -5.58 9.65
N ALA A 269 -0.61 -5.14 8.59
CA ALA A 269 -0.99 -5.52 7.23
C ALA A 269 -0.33 -6.82 6.75
N CYS A 270 0.81 -7.19 7.33
CA CYS A 270 1.55 -8.41 6.96
C CYS A 270 2.07 -9.12 8.21
N ALA A 271 2.33 -10.41 8.08
CA ALA A 271 3.00 -11.21 9.12
C ALA A 271 4.52 -10.97 9.06
N HIS A 272 4.95 -9.75 9.39
CA HIS A 272 6.37 -9.44 9.52
C HIS A 272 6.82 -9.80 10.94
N VAL A 273 7.89 -10.57 11.06
CA VAL A 273 8.51 -10.89 12.36
C VAL A 273 9.79 -10.07 12.44
N PRO A 274 9.80 -8.95 13.20
CA PRO A 274 11.00 -8.13 13.34
C PRO A 274 12.08 -8.89 14.11
N ALA A 275 13.34 -8.74 13.68
CA ALA A 275 14.50 -9.31 14.39
C ALA A 275 14.86 -8.52 15.66
N GLY A 276 14.30 -7.32 15.84
CA GLY A 276 14.49 -6.43 16.99
C GLY A 276 13.24 -6.25 17.85
N GLU A 277 13.15 -5.10 18.57
CA GLU A 277 11.96 -4.77 19.35
C GLU A 277 10.77 -4.53 18.42
N ASP A 278 9.72 -5.35 18.55
CA ASP A 278 8.51 -5.24 17.76
C ASP A 278 7.81 -3.88 18.00
N ILE A 279 7.73 -3.09 16.93
CA ILE A 279 7.15 -1.74 17.00
C ILE A 279 5.66 -1.82 17.36
N GLY A 280 4.92 -2.74 16.73
CA GLY A 280 3.48 -2.89 16.93
C GLY A 280 3.14 -3.54 18.25
N ARG A 281 3.81 -4.64 18.59
CA ARG A 281 3.45 -5.48 19.74
C ARG A 281 4.11 -5.11 21.04
N VAL A 282 5.26 -4.41 20.99
CA VAL A 282 6.04 -4.06 22.19
C VAL A 282 6.16 -2.55 22.36
N LYS A 283 6.73 -1.85 21.38
CA LYS A 283 7.07 -0.43 21.51
C LYS A 283 5.83 0.47 21.63
N LEU A 284 4.86 0.31 20.72
CA LEU A 284 3.65 1.14 20.72
C LEU A 284 2.79 0.92 21.96
N PRO A 285 2.45 -0.32 22.38
CA PRO A 285 1.70 -0.54 23.62
C PRO A 285 2.40 0.06 24.84
N ARG A 286 3.73 -0.08 24.93
CA ARG A 286 4.52 0.52 26.02
C ARG A 286 4.42 2.06 26.03
N LEU A 287 4.56 2.71 24.87
CA LEU A 287 4.45 4.17 24.75
C LEU A 287 3.03 4.66 25.05
N LEU A 288 2.01 3.95 24.59
CA LEU A 288 0.61 4.26 24.84
C LEU A 288 0.31 4.15 26.33
N ARG A 289 0.63 3.02 26.98
CA ARG A 289 0.40 2.84 28.43
C ARG A 289 1.14 3.87 29.27
N LYS A 290 2.38 4.18 28.92
CA LYS A 290 3.13 5.24 29.59
C LYS A 290 2.42 6.60 29.53
N ARG A 291 1.68 6.88 28.45
CA ARG A 291 0.98 8.14 28.22
C ARG A 291 -0.42 8.16 28.84
N VAL A 292 -1.12 7.04 28.79
CA VAL A 292 -2.57 6.95 29.05
C VAL A 292 -2.86 6.25 30.38
N GLY A 293 -2.08 5.22 30.72
CA GLY A 293 -2.26 4.37 31.92
C GLY A 293 -2.17 2.88 31.60
N GLU A 294 -1.86 2.06 32.59
CA GLU A 294 -1.67 0.62 32.44
C GLU A 294 -2.98 -0.15 32.14
N GLY A 295 -4.13 0.42 32.46
CA GLY A 295 -5.45 -0.18 32.17
C GLY A 295 -5.83 -0.17 30.70
N LEU A 296 -5.08 0.54 29.82
CA LEU A 296 -5.35 0.61 28.40
C LEU A 296 -5.39 -0.77 27.75
N GLN A 297 -6.53 -1.10 27.12
CA GLN A 297 -6.69 -2.34 26.38
C GLN A 297 -6.10 -2.20 24.96
N VAL A 298 -5.33 -3.19 24.53
CA VAL A 298 -4.73 -3.21 23.20
C VAL A 298 -5.01 -4.56 22.56
N SER A 299 -5.70 -4.55 21.43
CA SER A 299 -5.95 -5.72 20.59
C SER A 299 -5.10 -5.67 19.32
N PHE A 300 -4.78 -6.84 18.78
CA PHE A 300 -3.96 -6.99 17.59
C PHE A 300 -4.70 -7.79 16.52
N VAL A 301 -4.60 -7.32 15.28
CA VAL A 301 -5.09 -8.06 14.12
C VAL A 301 -4.04 -8.04 13.01
N ASN A 302 -3.98 -9.14 12.26
CA ASN A 302 -3.03 -9.30 11.16
C ASN A 302 -3.74 -9.36 9.81
N GLY A 303 -3.18 -8.69 8.83
CA GLY A 303 -3.50 -8.86 7.41
C GLY A 303 -4.99 -8.86 7.09
N ARG A 304 -5.58 -10.04 7.01
CA ARG A 304 -6.96 -10.27 6.58
C ARG A 304 -8.00 -10.09 7.68
N ASP A 305 -7.58 -10.13 8.93
CA ASP A 305 -8.46 -10.15 10.10
C ASP A 305 -8.85 -8.72 10.54
N PHE A 306 -8.71 -7.73 9.64
CA PHE A 306 -9.19 -6.37 9.92
C PHE A 306 -10.70 -6.40 10.10
N PRO A 307 -11.22 -6.02 11.31
CA PRO A 307 -12.63 -6.16 11.62
C PRO A 307 -13.51 -5.31 10.70
N GLU A 308 -14.68 -5.83 10.35
CA GLU A 308 -15.72 -5.03 9.68
C GLU A 308 -16.40 -4.07 10.66
N ASP A 309 -16.59 -4.50 11.90
CA ASP A 309 -17.09 -3.65 13.00
C ASP A 309 -15.92 -3.11 13.83
N LEU A 310 -15.73 -1.79 13.79
CA LEU A 310 -14.72 -1.06 14.54
C LEU A 310 -15.29 -0.37 15.78
N SER A 311 -16.59 -0.43 16.01
CA SER A 311 -17.26 0.26 17.12
C SER A 311 -16.72 -0.06 18.53
N PRO A 312 -16.10 -1.26 18.79
CA PRO A 312 -15.48 -1.52 20.09
C PRO A 312 -14.17 -0.76 20.37
N TYR A 313 -13.63 -0.04 19.38
CA TYR A 313 -12.31 0.58 19.49
C TYR A 313 -12.40 2.11 19.50
N ASP A 314 -11.60 2.73 20.38
CA ASP A 314 -11.46 4.19 20.47
C ASP A 314 -10.41 4.75 19.48
N LEU A 315 -9.50 3.89 19.00
CA LEU A 315 -8.47 4.26 18.03
C LEU A 315 -7.97 3.01 17.29
N VAL A 316 -7.78 3.15 15.99
CA VAL A 316 -7.04 2.18 15.16
C VAL A 316 -5.65 2.70 14.86
N ILE A 317 -4.61 1.90 15.12
CA ILE A 317 -3.22 2.20 14.74
C ILE A 317 -2.77 1.18 13.70
N HIS A 318 -2.66 1.62 12.45
CA HIS A 318 -2.28 0.77 11.32
C HIS A 318 -0.76 0.73 11.14
N CYS A 319 -0.19 -0.41 10.76
CA CYS A 319 1.23 -0.47 10.39
C CYS A 319 1.51 0.35 9.10
N GLY A 320 2.78 0.52 8.75
CA GLY A 320 3.19 1.29 7.56
C GLY A 320 2.72 0.73 6.22
N ALA A 321 2.14 -0.48 6.18
CA ALA A 321 1.64 -1.16 4.99
C ALA A 321 2.62 -1.12 3.79
N CYS A 322 3.93 -1.26 4.05
CA CYS A 322 4.98 -1.11 3.04
C CYS A 322 4.79 -2.05 1.83
N MET A 323 4.19 -3.22 2.03
CA MET A 323 3.94 -4.23 1.00
C MET A 323 2.56 -4.12 0.33
N PHE A 324 1.75 -3.10 0.69
CA PHE A 324 0.40 -2.91 0.17
C PHE A 324 0.30 -1.62 -0.62
N ASN A 325 -0.64 -1.59 -1.57
CA ASN A 325 -0.91 -0.41 -2.38
C ASN A 325 -1.70 0.65 -1.59
N ARG A 326 -1.76 1.86 -2.15
CA ARG A 326 -2.48 2.99 -1.60
C ARG A 326 -3.98 2.69 -1.40
N ARG A 327 -4.61 2.02 -2.36
CA ARG A 327 -6.04 1.69 -2.31
C ARG A 327 -6.40 0.89 -1.05
N TYR A 328 -5.59 -0.10 -0.70
CA TYR A 328 -5.79 -0.91 0.50
C TYR A 328 -5.74 -0.09 1.79
N VAL A 329 -4.80 0.86 1.88
CA VAL A 329 -4.68 1.74 3.05
C VAL A 329 -5.87 2.71 3.12
N LEU A 330 -6.24 3.32 1.99
CA LEU A 330 -7.38 4.22 1.90
C LEU A 330 -8.72 3.53 2.22
N ASP A 331 -8.89 2.27 1.83
CA ASP A 331 -10.09 1.48 2.16
C ASP A 331 -10.25 1.32 3.68
N ARG A 332 -9.16 1.02 4.39
CA ARG A 332 -9.16 0.93 5.86
C ARG A 332 -9.42 2.29 6.52
N ILE A 333 -8.83 3.36 6.00
CA ILE A 333 -9.09 4.72 6.50
C ILE A 333 -10.57 5.06 6.34
N ARG A 334 -11.16 4.82 5.16
CA ARG A 334 -12.58 5.06 4.89
C ARG A 334 -13.50 4.21 5.79
N SER A 335 -13.18 2.93 5.97
CA SER A 335 -13.93 2.05 6.85
C SER A 335 -13.93 2.54 8.30
N SER A 336 -12.79 3.04 8.79
CA SER A 336 -12.67 3.60 10.13
C SER A 336 -13.46 4.93 10.26
N GLN A 337 -13.29 5.83 9.30
CA GLN A 337 -13.98 7.12 9.27
C GLN A 337 -15.51 6.98 9.18
N SER A 338 -16.01 6.03 8.36
CA SER A 338 -17.45 5.80 8.21
C SER A 338 -18.12 5.31 9.49
N GLN A 339 -17.35 4.75 10.42
CA GLN A 339 -17.79 4.31 11.74
C GLN A 339 -17.44 5.31 12.86
N GLY A 340 -16.88 6.47 12.51
CA GLY A 340 -16.49 7.50 13.49
C GLY A 340 -15.30 7.13 14.37
N VAL A 341 -14.57 6.07 14.03
CA VAL A 341 -13.40 5.61 14.79
C VAL A 341 -12.14 6.27 14.23
N PRO A 342 -11.35 7.01 15.03
CA PRO A 342 -10.09 7.60 14.58
C PRO A 342 -9.11 6.53 14.11
N ILE A 343 -8.35 6.84 13.04
CA ILE A 343 -7.30 5.95 12.55
C ILE A 343 -6.00 6.72 12.36
N THR A 344 -4.89 6.10 12.76
CA THR A 344 -3.54 6.62 12.51
C THR A 344 -2.61 5.48 12.09
N ASN A 345 -1.34 5.79 11.84
CA ASN A 345 -0.34 4.77 11.59
C ASN A 345 0.80 4.79 12.63
N TYR A 346 1.65 3.76 12.59
CA TYR A 346 2.79 3.62 13.50
C TYR A 346 3.67 4.87 13.56
N GLY A 347 4.02 5.44 12.41
CA GLY A 347 4.89 6.60 12.33
C GLY A 347 4.29 7.85 12.98
N MET A 348 3.03 8.14 12.66
CA MET A 348 2.30 9.28 13.22
C MET A 348 2.03 9.09 14.72
N ALA A 349 1.64 7.89 15.15
CA ALA A 349 1.43 7.57 16.55
C ALA A 349 2.72 7.73 17.38
N ILE A 350 3.85 7.21 16.91
CA ILE A 350 5.14 7.37 17.56
C ILE A 350 5.54 8.85 17.59
N ALA A 351 5.38 9.57 16.48
CA ALA A 351 5.70 10.99 16.41
C ALA A 351 4.88 11.80 17.44
N TYR A 352 3.60 11.48 17.58
CA TYR A 352 2.76 12.11 18.62
C TYR A 352 3.23 11.76 20.04
N LEU A 353 3.39 10.47 20.32
CA LEU A 353 3.78 9.98 21.67
C LEU A 353 5.16 10.46 22.10
N THR A 354 6.04 10.74 21.17
CA THR A 354 7.38 11.30 21.43
C THR A 354 7.44 12.83 21.39
N GLY A 355 6.28 13.50 21.13
CA GLY A 355 6.19 14.96 21.13
C GLY A 355 6.85 15.64 19.93
N ILE A 356 7.03 14.91 18.82
CA ILE A 356 7.67 15.44 17.62
C ILE A 356 6.71 15.70 16.45
N LEU A 357 5.44 15.28 16.54
CA LEU A 357 4.48 15.40 15.44
C LEU A 357 4.33 16.84 14.93
N HIS A 358 4.35 17.83 15.84
CA HIS A 358 4.26 19.25 15.51
C HIS A 358 5.54 19.86 14.93
N LYS A 359 6.64 19.11 14.93
CA LYS A 359 7.97 19.50 14.42
C LYS A 359 8.26 18.94 13.04
N ILE A 360 7.31 18.20 12.47
CA ILE A 360 7.44 17.52 11.19
C ILE A 360 6.79 18.34 10.10
N ASP A 361 7.51 18.53 9.01
CA ASP A 361 6.95 19.11 7.78
C ASP A 361 6.22 18.01 6.98
N PHE A 362 4.99 18.28 6.61
CA PHE A 362 4.15 17.36 5.85
C PHE A 362 4.20 17.65 4.36
N ALA A 363 4.23 16.59 3.56
CA ALA A 363 3.96 16.69 2.13
C ALA A 363 2.47 17.05 1.95
N GLY A 364 2.20 18.28 1.58
CA GLY A 364 0.87 18.80 1.27
C GLY A 364 0.63 18.83 -0.23
#